data_b95752eba9c20a53378d743cd163b261
#
_entry.id   b95752eba9c20a53378d743cd163b261
#
_cell.length_a   1.000
_cell.length_b   1.000
_cell.length_c   1.000
_cell.angle_alpha   90.00
_cell.angle_beta   90.00
_cell.angle_gamma   90.00
#
_symmetry.space_group_name_H-M   'P 1'
#
loop_
_entity.id
_entity.type
_entity.pdbx_description
1 polymer ?
#
loop_
_entity_poly.entity_id
_entity_poly.type
_entity_poly.pdbx_seq_one_letter_code
_entity_poly.pdbx_strand_id
1 'polypeptide(L)'
;MEEYRSDLRYATTFPGLSILPDQRRILVEGKEIYLTHHEFDMMLFLARHPGQVFTREQLYEAVWDDIPISVYAKVECMIYSIRKKLRAYTDRQYIQTVWGVGYTFDPAA
;
A
#
# COMPACT_ATOMS: atom_id res chain seq x y z
N MET A 1 -25.05 9.34 -10.54
CA MET A 1 -24.69 8.95 -10.31
C MET A 1 -24.18 8.44 -10.34
N GLU A 2 -23.79 8.07 -10.11
CA GLU A 2 -23.20 7.48 -10.05
C GLU A 2 -22.70 6.64 -9.88
N GLU A 3 -22.79 6.25 -9.73
CA GLU A 3 -22.30 5.28 -9.59
C GLU A 3 -21.32 4.80 -10.11
N TYR A 4 -21.14 4.79 -10.79
CA TYR A 4 -20.26 4.26 -11.27
C TYR A 4 -19.18 4.50 -10.86
N ARG A 5 -19.44 4.81 -10.54
CA ARG A 5 -18.40 5.27 -10.23
C ARG A 5 -17.38 4.51 -10.03
N SER A 6 -16.80 4.83 -10.27
CA SER A 6 -15.67 3.97 -10.31
C SER A 6 -15.33 3.41 -8.94
N ASP A 7 -15.11 2.14 -8.88
CA ASP A 7 -14.71 1.48 -7.64
C ASP A 7 -13.40 2.02 -7.10
N LEU A 8 -12.59 2.64 -7.96
CA LEU A 8 -11.32 3.19 -7.54
C LEU A 8 -11.44 4.34 -6.55
N ARG A 9 -12.63 4.93 -6.47
CA ARG A 9 -12.89 6.02 -5.55
C ARG A 9 -13.48 5.57 -4.23
N TYR A 10 -13.92 4.33 -4.17
CA TYR A 10 -14.58 3.83 -2.99
C TYR A 10 -13.59 3.20 -2.02
N ALA A 11 -14.06 3.00 -0.79
CA ALA A 11 -13.26 2.37 0.22
C ALA A 11 -12.81 0.98 -0.25
N THR A 12 -11.57 0.67 0.00
CA THR A 12 -11.03 -0.67 -0.20
C THR A 12 -10.86 -1.27 1.18
N THR A 13 -11.63 -2.34 1.47
CA THR A 13 -11.74 -2.87 2.82
C THR A 13 -11.24 -4.31 2.88
N PHE A 14 -10.42 -4.57 3.88
CA PHE A 14 -9.89 -5.90 4.20
C PHE A 14 -10.01 -6.11 5.69
N PRO A 15 -9.81 -7.33 6.19
CA PRO A 15 -9.85 -7.55 7.64
C PRO A 15 -8.90 -6.57 8.36
N GLY A 16 -9.48 -5.75 9.23
CA GLY A 16 -8.72 -4.78 10.02
C GLY A 16 -8.17 -3.59 9.27
N LEU A 17 -8.50 -3.42 7.98
CA LEU A 17 -7.91 -2.36 7.17
C LEU A 17 -8.95 -1.74 6.26
N SER A 18 -9.04 -0.41 6.28
CA SER A 18 -9.89 0.34 5.35
C SER A 18 -9.07 1.44 4.72
N ILE A 19 -9.06 1.49 3.40
CA ILE A 19 -8.38 2.54 2.65
C ILE A 19 -9.44 3.38 1.96
N LEU A 20 -9.40 4.69 2.18
CA LEU A 20 -10.37 5.63 1.63
C LEU A 20 -9.65 6.52 0.62
N PRO A 21 -9.60 6.09 -0.64
CA PRO A 21 -8.77 6.78 -1.64
C PRO A 21 -9.15 8.25 -1.85
N ASP A 22 -10.46 8.53 -1.92
CA ASP A 22 -10.93 9.90 -2.15
C ASP A 22 -10.48 10.86 -1.06
N GLN A 23 -10.36 10.36 0.15
CA GLN A 23 -10.00 11.16 1.31
C GLN A 23 -8.52 11.03 1.66
N ARG A 24 -7.81 10.16 0.97
CA ARG A 24 -6.42 9.82 1.25
C ARG A 24 -6.22 9.47 2.71
N ARG A 25 -7.13 8.65 3.23
CA ARG A 25 -7.11 8.20 4.62
C ARG A 25 -7.01 6.68 4.69
N ILE A 26 -6.40 6.20 5.75
CA ILE A 26 -6.30 4.78 6.00
C ILE A 26 -6.57 4.51 7.47
N LEU A 27 -7.41 3.50 7.73
CA LEU A 27 -7.75 3.10 9.10
C LEU A 27 -7.30 1.67 9.33
N VAL A 28 -6.65 1.46 10.46
CA VAL A 28 -6.18 0.14 10.86
C VAL A 28 -6.81 -0.17 12.21
N GLU A 29 -7.53 -1.28 12.28
CA GLU A 29 -8.33 -1.67 13.45
C GLU A 29 -9.22 -0.52 13.91
N GLY A 30 -9.81 0.18 12.94
CA GLY A 30 -10.71 1.28 13.21
C GLY A 30 -10.06 2.61 13.54
N LYS A 31 -8.73 2.67 13.58
CA LYS A 31 -8.01 3.89 13.94
C LYS A 31 -7.30 4.45 12.74
N GLU A 32 -7.39 5.75 12.54
CA GLU A 32 -6.71 6.39 11.43
C GLU A 32 -5.21 6.45 11.72
N ILE A 33 -4.42 6.06 10.71
CA ILE A 33 -2.98 6.22 10.77
C ILE A 33 -2.57 7.20 9.68
N TYR A 34 -1.39 7.79 9.83
CA TYR A 34 -0.95 8.83 8.91
C TYR A 34 0.26 8.34 8.14
N LEU A 35 0.08 8.23 6.83
CA LEU A 35 1.13 7.86 5.90
C LEU A 35 1.56 9.11 5.13
N THR A 36 2.82 9.14 4.72
CA THR A 36 3.26 10.19 3.81
C THR A 36 2.56 10.00 2.47
N HIS A 37 2.68 11.02 1.61
CA HIS A 37 2.08 10.97 0.28
C HIS A 37 2.48 9.71 -0.49
N HIS A 38 3.78 9.44 -0.56
CA HIS A 38 4.27 8.27 -1.29
C HIS A 38 3.94 6.96 -0.59
N GLU A 39 3.96 6.96 0.75
CA GLU A 39 3.56 5.76 1.49
C GLU A 39 2.11 5.38 1.21
N PHE A 40 1.24 6.39 1.19
CA PHE A 40 -0.16 6.13 0.89
C PHE A 40 -0.32 5.58 -0.52
N ASP A 41 0.36 6.18 -1.50
CA ASP A 41 0.29 5.72 -2.88
C ASP A 41 0.77 4.28 -3.02
N MET A 42 1.86 3.94 -2.35
CA MET A 42 2.40 2.57 -2.37
C MET A 42 1.40 1.59 -1.78
N MET A 43 0.85 1.92 -0.62
CA MET A 43 -0.11 1.04 0.06
C MET A 43 -1.35 0.85 -0.80
N LEU A 44 -1.86 1.92 -1.37
CA LEU A 44 -3.04 1.87 -2.22
C LEU A 44 -2.79 1.04 -3.47
N PHE A 45 -1.65 1.23 -4.11
CA PHE A 45 -1.30 0.47 -5.30
C PHE A 45 -1.27 -1.02 -5.01
N LEU A 46 -0.60 -1.42 -3.94
CA LEU A 46 -0.52 -2.82 -3.57
C LEU A 46 -1.89 -3.39 -3.23
N ALA A 47 -2.68 -2.64 -2.47
CA ALA A 47 -4.00 -3.10 -2.03
C ALA A 47 -4.99 -3.24 -3.18
N ARG A 48 -4.81 -2.49 -4.26
CA ARG A 48 -5.66 -2.60 -5.44
C ARG A 48 -5.35 -3.83 -6.27
N HIS A 49 -4.23 -4.48 -6.01
CA HIS A 49 -3.80 -5.66 -6.76
C HIS A 49 -3.46 -6.78 -5.77
N PRO A 50 -4.44 -7.20 -4.95
CA PRO A 50 -4.14 -8.19 -3.92
C PRO A 50 -3.66 -9.51 -4.54
N GLY A 51 -2.60 -10.05 -3.95
CA GLY A 51 -2.03 -11.31 -4.42
C GLY A 51 -1.06 -11.17 -5.58
N GLN A 52 -1.04 -10.03 -6.25
CA GLN A 52 -0.10 -9.83 -7.35
C GLN A 52 1.26 -9.42 -6.82
N VAL A 53 2.31 -10.04 -7.36
CA VAL A 53 3.68 -9.74 -6.95
C VAL A 53 4.25 -8.67 -7.87
N PHE A 54 4.84 -7.64 -7.26
CA PHE A 54 5.46 -6.53 -8.00
C PHE A 54 6.94 -6.46 -7.67
N THR A 55 7.74 -6.22 -8.69
CA THR A 55 9.16 -5.97 -8.49
C THR A 55 9.36 -4.59 -7.89
N ARG A 56 10.55 -4.34 -7.35
CA ARG A 56 10.87 -3.03 -6.81
C ARG A 56 10.81 -1.96 -7.88
N GLU A 57 11.23 -2.31 -9.09
CA GLU A 57 11.15 -1.39 -10.23
C GLU A 57 9.71 -1.00 -10.54
N GLN A 58 8.82 -1.99 -10.56
CA GLN A 58 7.40 -1.72 -10.81
C GLN A 58 6.78 -0.84 -9.75
N LEU A 59 7.14 -1.09 -8.50
CA LEU A 59 6.62 -0.28 -7.39
C LEU A 59 7.17 1.14 -7.46
N TYR A 60 8.43 1.29 -7.84
CA TYR A 60 9.00 2.61 -7.99
C TYR A 60 8.26 3.41 -9.06
N GLU A 61 8.05 2.79 -10.24
CA GLU A 61 7.33 3.44 -11.31
C GLU A 61 5.91 3.83 -10.94
N ALA A 62 5.26 3.02 -10.11
CA ALA A 62 3.88 3.28 -9.72
C ALA A 62 3.75 4.47 -8.78
N VAL A 63 4.80 4.78 -8.01
CA VAL A 63 4.71 5.75 -6.91
C VAL A 63 5.54 7.01 -7.17
N TRP A 64 6.74 6.86 -7.69
CA TRP A 64 7.62 8.01 -7.94
C TRP A 64 7.48 8.48 -9.39
N ASP A 65 7.56 9.79 -9.56
CA ASP A 65 7.42 10.41 -10.87
C ASP A 65 8.69 11.17 -11.21
N ASP A 66 9.82 10.49 -11.08
CA ASP A 66 11.12 11.11 -11.31
C ASP A 66 12.08 10.11 -11.95
N ILE A 67 13.30 10.57 -12.17
CA ILE A 67 14.35 9.71 -12.74
C ILE A 67 14.72 8.65 -11.71
N PRO A 68 14.70 7.36 -12.10
CA PRO A 68 14.99 6.29 -11.16
C PRO A 68 16.42 6.36 -10.63
N ILE A 69 16.54 6.63 -9.34
CA ILE A 69 17.82 6.67 -8.63
C ILE A 69 17.63 5.93 -7.32
N SER A 70 18.55 5.01 -7.03
CA SER A 70 18.51 4.23 -5.79
C SER A 70 17.15 3.54 -5.61
N VAL A 71 16.64 2.95 -6.68
CA VAL A 71 15.29 2.35 -6.72
C VAL A 71 15.10 1.34 -5.60
N TYR A 72 16.03 0.39 -5.45
CA TYR A 72 15.86 -0.66 -4.46
C TYR A 72 15.87 -0.10 -3.04
N ALA A 73 16.79 0.81 -2.75
CA ALA A 73 16.88 1.39 -1.42
C ALA A 73 15.63 2.19 -1.09
N LYS A 74 15.13 2.99 -2.04
CA LYS A 74 13.93 3.81 -1.81
C LYS A 74 12.71 2.95 -1.55
N VAL A 75 12.51 1.91 -2.36
CA VAL A 75 11.36 1.03 -2.20
C VAL A 75 11.45 0.27 -0.88
N GLU A 76 12.62 -0.29 -0.57
CA GLU A 76 12.77 -1.05 0.66
C GLU A 76 12.59 -0.18 1.90
N CYS A 77 13.10 1.04 1.88
CA CYS A 77 12.89 1.96 2.99
C CYS A 77 11.41 2.32 3.14
N MET A 78 10.72 2.51 2.02
CA MET A 78 9.29 2.83 2.03
C MET A 78 8.49 1.69 2.62
N ILE A 79 8.74 0.46 2.17
CA ILE A 79 8.05 -0.73 2.69
C ILE A 79 8.34 -0.88 4.19
N TYR A 80 9.58 -0.68 4.60
CA TYR A 80 9.93 -0.75 6.01
C TYR A 80 9.12 0.28 6.82
N SER A 81 9.05 1.50 6.32
CA SER A 81 8.35 2.58 7.02
C SER A 81 6.85 2.29 7.12
N ILE A 82 6.24 1.83 6.04
CA ILE A 82 4.82 1.48 6.06
C ILE A 82 4.57 0.36 7.07
N ARG A 83 5.37 -0.69 7.02
CA ARG A 83 5.22 -1.82 7.95
C ARG A 83 5.35 -1.39 9.39
N LYS A 84 6.29 -0.49 9.67
CA LYS A 84 6.50 -0.01 11.02
C LYS A 84 5.26 0.73 11.53
N LYS A 85 4.66 1.56 10.69
CA LYS A 85 3.46 2.30 11.06
C LYS A 85 2.27 1.38 11.27
N LEU A 86 2.14 0.37 10.42
CA LEU A 86 1.06 -0.62 10.56
C LEU A 86 1.22 -1.43 11.86
N ARG A 87 2.44 -1.83 12.19
CA ARG A 87 2.68 -2.67 13.36
C ARG A 87 2.32 -1.99 14.67
N ALA A 88 2.25 -0.68 14.69
CA ALA A 88 1.82 0.04 15.90
C ALA A 88 0.36 -0.24 16.23
N TYR A 89 -0.41 -0.74 15.27
CA TYR A 89 -1.87 -0.90 15.43
C TYR A 89 -2.34 -2.32 15.20
N THR A 90 -1.58 -3.17 14.53
CA THR A 90 -2.02 -4.52 14.21
C THR A 90 -0.83 -5.47 14.05
N ASP A 91 -1.08 -6.75 14.32
CA ASP A 91 -0.10 -7.80 14.06
C ASP A 91 -0.25 -8.36 12.64
N ARG A 92 -1.29 -7.96 11.91
CA ARG A 92 -1.52 -8.45 10.56
C ARG A 92 -0.44 -7.93 9.62
N GLN A 93 0.08 -8.80 8.77
CA GLN A 93 1.14 -8.44 7.85
C GLN A 93 0.60 -8.38 6.44
N TYR A 94 0.01 -7.23 6.11
CA TYR A 94 -0.61 -7.04 4.80
C TYR A 94 0.39 -7.05 3.66
N ILE A 95 1.60 -6.55 3.89
CA ILE A 95 2.62 -6.51 2.85
C ILE A 95 3.58 -7.66 3.07
N GLN A 96 3.64 -8.55 2.08
CA GLN A 96 4.48 -9.74 2.15
C GLN A 96 5.68 -9.56 1.22
N THR A 97 6.85 -9.99 1.69
CA THR A 97 8.05 -10.02 0.87
C THR A 97 8.06 -11.32 0.07
N VAL A 98 8.30 -11.20 -1.23
CA VAL A 98 8.53 -12.37 -2.07
C VAL A 98 10.02 -12.36 -2.39
N TRP A 99 10.76 -13.19 -1.68
CA TRP A 99 12.23 -13.15 -1.70
C TRP A 99 12.77 -13.31 -3.12
N GLY A 100 13.69 -12.42 -3.48
CA GLY A 100 14.29 -12.43 -4.80
C GLY A 100 13.44 -11.80 -5.88
N VAL A 101 12.22 -11.36 -5.58
CA VAL A 101 11.30 -10.80 -6.56
C VAL A 101 10.83 -9.40 -6.16
N GLY A 102 10.13 -9.29 -5.05
CA GLY A 102 9.56 -8.01 -4.64
C GLY A 102 8.54 -8.18 -3.53
N TYR A 103 7.36 -7.56 -3.71
CA TYR A 103 6.35 -7.50 -2.66
C TYR A 103 4.96 -7.76 -3.21
N THR A 104 4.08 -8.21 -2.34
CA THR A 104 2.68 -8.43 -2.69
C THR A 104 1.79 -8.06 -1.50
N PHE A 105 0.52 -7.80 -1.78
CA PHE A 105 -0.46 -7.51 -0.73
C PHE A 105 -1.25 -8.77 -0.41
N ASP A 106 -1.32 -9.12 0.86
CA ASP A 106 -2.09 -10.28 1.32
C ASP A 106 -3.45 -9.82 1.85
N PRO A 107 -4.53 -10.07 1.10
CA PRO A 107 -5.86 -9.61 1.51
C PRO A 107 -6.43 -10.38 2.69
N ALA A 108 -5.83 -11.50 3.04
CA ALA A 108 -6.31 -12.34 4.13
C ALA A 108 -5.43 -12.25 5.37
N ALA A 109 -4.54 -11.25 5.41
CA ALA A 109 -3.59 -11.13 6.52
C ALA A 109 -4.26 -11.05 7.88
#